data_c5134be0e049c126e70530c537ff73ac
#
_entry.id   c5134be0e049c126e70530c537ff73ac
#
_cell.length_a   1.000
_cell.length_b   1.000
_cell.length_c   1.000
_cell.angle_alpha   90.00
_cell.angle_beta   90.00
_cell.angle_gamma   90.00
#
_symmetry.space_group_name_H-M   'P 1'
#
loop_
_entity.id
_entity.type
_entity.pdbx_description
1 polymer ?
#
loop_
_entity_poly.entity_id
_entity_poly.type
_entity_poly.pdbx_seq_one_letter_code
_entity_poly.pdbx_strand_id
1 'polypeptide(L)' 'MNLEIVSIDSLATHPENPREGDVGAIVTSIKKNGWFGTVVAQKSSGYILAGNHRVQAAKICGIKEVPVFWVDC' A
#
# COMPACT_ATOMS: atom_id res chain seq x y z
N MET A 1 -17.20 -6.69 -4.31
CA MET A 1 -15.83 -6.32 -4.68
C MET A 1 -15.70 -4.83 -4.78
N ASN A 2 -14.91 -4.24 -3.93
CA ASN A 2 -14.81 -2.79 -3.86
C ASN A 2 -13.38 -2.35 -4.05
N LEU A 3 -13.11 -1.83 -5.23
CA LEU A 3 -11.85 -1.21 -5.52
C LEU A 3 -12.03 0.30 -5.44
N GLU A 4 -11.19 0.94 -4.67
CA GLU A 4 -11.36 2.35 -4.38
C GLU A 4 -10.00 3.06 -4.37
N ILE A 5 -9.94 4.24 -4.95
CA ILE A 5 -8.75 5.07 -4.85
C ILE A 5 -8.86 5.86 -3.56
N VAL A 6 -7.91 5.67 -2.66
CA VAL A 6 -7.96 6.35 -1.36
C VAL A 6 -6.63 7.03 -1.08
N SER A 7 -6.67 8.01 -0.18
CA SER A 7 -5.46 8.66 0.28
C SER A 7 -4.57 7.64 0.96
N ILE A 8 -3.30 7.63 0.60
CA ILE A 8 -2.36 6.69 1.18
C ILE A 8 -2.25 6.87 2.69
N ASP A 9 -2.50 8.07 3.17
CA ASP A 9 -2.42 8.36 4.60
C ASP A 9 -3.61 7.81 5.37
N SER A 10 -4.68 7.41 4.66
CA SER A 10 -5.82 6.81 5.33
C SER A 10 -5.63 5.34 5.63
N LEU A 11 -4.56 4.75 5.11
CA LEU A 11 -4.28 3.34 5.32
C LEU A 11 -3.35 3.17 6.51
N ALA A 12 -3.61 2.14 7.29
CA ALA A 12 -2.79 1.85 8.46
C ALA A 12 -1.92 0.64 8.16
N THR A 13 -0.61 0.82 8.30
CA THR A 13 0.30 -0.31 8.19
C THR A 13 0.16 -1.16 9.44
N HIS A 14 0.31 -2.46 9.26
CA HIS A 14 0.20 -3.36 10.40
C HIS A 14 1.33 -3.05 11.38
N PRO A 15 1.01 -2.90 12.68
CA PRO A 15 2.03 -2.51 13.64
C PRO A 15 3.13 -3.53 13.84
N GLU A 16 2.89 -4.75 13.43
CA GLU A 16 3.89 -5.79 13.56
C GLU A 16 4.67 -6.03 12.29
N ASN A 17 4.70 -5.09 11.42
CA ASN A 17 5.47 -5.23 10.21
C ASN A 17 6.90 -4.75 10.47
N PRO A 18 7.78 -5.61 10.96
CA PRO A 18 9.07 -5.17 11.47
C PRO A 18 10.12 -5.01 10.41
N ARG A 19 9.86 -5.49 9.21
CA ARG A 19 10.89 -5.54 8.21
C ARG A 19 10.60 -4.62 7.07
N GLU A 20 11.63 -3.99 6.60
CA GLU A 20 11.51 -3.15 5.44
C GLU A 20 11.53 -3.96 4.16
N GLY A 21 12.08 -5.17 4.24
CA GLY A 21 12.12 -6.03 3.10
C GLY A 21 12.75 -5.35 1.91
N ASP A 22 12.15 -5.50 0.76
CA ASP A 22 12.69 -4.96 -0.48
C ASP A 22 12.06 -3.65 -0.87
N VAL A 23 11.77 -2.80 0.12
CA VAL A 23 11.16 -1.51 -0.16
C VAL A 23 12.00 -0.72 -1.17
N GLY A 24 13.32 -0.76 -1.02
CA GLY A 24 14.19 -0.07 -1.96
C GLY A 24 14.01 -0.52 -3.39
N ALA A 25 13.88 -1.82 -3.61
CA ALA A 25 13.66 -2.35 -4.95
C ALA A 25 12.31 -1.91 -5.49
N ILE A 26 11.29 -1.86 -4.63
CA ILE A 26 9.97 -1.43 -5.04
C ILE A 26 9.99 0.06 -5.38
N VAL A 27 10.70 0.87 -4.58
CA VAL A 27 10.84 2.29 -4.87
C VAL A 27 11.45 2.49 -6.25
N THR A 28 12.51 1.75 -6.55
CA THR A 28 13.18 1.84 -7.84
C THR A 28 12.20 1.48 -8.96
N SER A 29 11.42 0.43 -8.77
CA SER A 29 10.45 -0.01 -9.76
C SER A 29 9.38 1.05 -9.98
N ILE A 30 8.87 1.66 -8.91
CA ILE A 30 7.84 2.68 -9.01
C ILE A 30 8.37 3.90 -9.75
N LYS A 31 9.60 4.31 -9.44
CA LYS A 31 10.19 5.47 -10.11
C LYS A 31 10.41 5.21 -11.59
N LYS A 32 10.70 3.98 -11.95
CA LYS A 32 11.01 3.65 -13.33
C LYS A 32 9.76 3.41 -14.16
N ASN A 33 8.78 2.71 -13.57
CA ASN A 33 7.61 2.24 -14.31
C ASN A 33 6.29 2.86 -13.85
N GLY A 34 6.32 3.62 -12.77
CA GLY A 34 5.11 4.16 -12.18
C GLY A 34 4.44 3.16 -11.25
N TRP A 35 3.40 3.59 -10.59
CA TRP A 35 2.67 2.74 -9.66
C TRP A 35 1.87 1.69 -10.42
N PHE A 36 1.89 0.49 -9.90
CA PHE A 36 1.04 -0.57 -10.43
C PHE A 36 0.66 -1.50 -9.29
N GLY A 37 -0.44 -2.23 -9.50
CA GLY A 37 -0.92 -3.16 -8.51
C GLY A 37 -1.96 -2.54 -7.60
N THR A 38 -2.46 -3.34 -6.69
CA THR A 38 -3.55 -2.96 -5.80
C THR A 38 -3.18 -3.34 -4.38
N VAL A 39 -3.49 -2.46 -3.44
CA VAL A 39 -3.33 -2.75 -2.03
C VAL A 39 -4.58 -3.48 -1.55
N VAL A 40 -4.41 -4.49 -0.72
CA VAL A 40 -5.55 -5.19 -0.10
C VAL A 40 -5.60 -4.78 1.36
N ALA A 41 -6.74 -4.28 1.80
CA ALA A 41 -6.90 -3.81 3.17
C ALA A 41 -8.19 -4.34 3.77
N GLN A 42 -8.19 -4.43 5.10
CA GLN A 42 -9.37 -4.87 5.84
C GLN A 42 -10.30 -3.70 6.05
N LYS A 43 -11.57 -3.89 5.68
CA LYS A 43 -12.53 -2.81 5.72
C LYS A 43 -12.81 -2.33 7.13
N SER A 44 -12.87 -3.24 8.09
CA SER A 44 -13.27 -2.89 9.44
C SER A 44 -12.20 -2.12 10.20
N SER A 45 -10.93 -2.36 9.90
CA SER A 45 -9.84 -1.74 10.65
C SER A 45 -9.02 -0.74 9.83
N GLY A 46 -9.09 -0.84 8.52
CA GLY A 46 -8.23 -0.04 7.66
C GLY A 46 -6.81 -0.55 7.57
N TYR A 47 -6.51 -1.68 8.20
CA TYR A 47 -5.17 -2.24 8.13
C TYR A 47 -4.90 -2.88 6.79
N ILE A 48 -3.68 -2.70 6.33
CA ILE A 48 -3.25 -3.30 5.07
C ILE A 48 -2.96 -4.78 5.31
N LEU A 49 -3.62 -5.63 4.56
CA LEU A 49 -3.41 -7.07 4.64
C LEU A 49 -2.35 -7.52 3.66
N ALA A 50 -2.26 -6.85 2.52
CA ALA A 50 -1.23 -7.16 1.53
C ALA A 50 -0.82 -5.87 0.86
N GLY A 51 0.47 -5.72 0.60
CA GLY A 51 0.99 -4.55 -0.05
C GLY A 51 1.63 -3.54 0.88
N ASN A 52 1.94 -3.93 2.12
CA ASN A 52 2.58 -3.03 3.08
C ASN A 52 3.86 -2.41 2.52
N HIS A 53 4.73 -3.23 1.95
CA HIS A 53 5.99 -2.73 1.42
C HIS A 53 5.74 -1.79 0.25
N ARG A 54 4.74 -2.10 -0.55
CA ARG A 54 4.38 -1.28 -1.69
C ARG A 54 3.87 0.08 -1.24
N VAL A 55 3.06 0.11 -0.19
CA VAL A 55 2.58 1.37 0.38
C VAL A 55 3.73 2.19 0.93
N GLN A 56 4.66 1.56 1.63
CA GLN A 56 5.81 2.27 2.15
C GLN A 56 6.65 2.87 1.01
N ALA A 57 6.86 2.09 -0.04
CA ALA A 57 7.59 2.58 -1.19
C ALA A 57 6.85 3.73 -1.88
N ALA A 58 5.54 3.65 -1.95
CA ALA A 58 4.74 4.71 -2.55
C ALA A 58 4.87 6.00 -1.76
N LYS A 59 4.87 5.92 -0.44
CA LYS A 59 5.07 7.10 0.39
C LYS A 59 6.43 7.74 0.13
N ILE A 60 7.46 6.92 0.00
CA ILE A 60 8.80 7.42 -0.30
C ILE A 60 8.82 8.11 -1.66
N CYS A 61 8.07 7.59 -2.61
CA CYS A 61 8.02 8.17 -3.95
C CYS A 61 7.11 9.38 -4.05
N GLY A 62 6.42 9.74 -2.98
CA GLY A 62 5.53 10.90 -3.00
C GLY A 62 4.15 10.63 -3.59
N ILE A 63 3.76 9.39 -3.70
CA ILE A 63 2.45 9.02 -4.17
C ILE A 63 1.44 9.31 -3.07
N LYS A 64 0.34 9.96 -3.42
CA LYS A 64 -0.63 10.40 -2.43
C LYS A 64 -1.88 9.54 -2.38
N GLU A 65 -2.19 8.85 -3.46
CA GLU A 65 -3.39 8.01 -3.55
C GLU A 65 -3.05 6.71 -4.22
N VAL A 66 -3.68 5.64 -3.74
CA VAL A 66 -3.44 4.31 -4.29
C VAL A 66 -4.77 3.56 -4.39
N PRO A 67 -4.88 2.63 -5.33
CA PRO A 67 -6.07 1.80 -5.40
C PRO A 67 -6.04 0.74 -4.32
N VAL A 68 -7.17 0.57 -3.65
CA VAL A 68 -7.29 -0.37 -2.54
C VAL A 68 -8.47 -1.29 -2.80
N PHE A 69 -8.24 -2.56 -2.60
CA PHE A 69 -9.29 -3.56 -2.63
C PHE A 69 -9.66 -3.89 -1.19
N TRP A 70 -10.87 -3.50 -0.81
CA TRP A 70 -11.33 -3.70 0.55
C TRP A 70 -11.91 -5.09 0.71
N VAL A 71 -11.45 -5.78 1.74
CA VAL A 71 -12.03 -7.09 2.08
C VAL A 71 -12.71 -6.98 3.42
N ASP A 72 -13.79 -7.70 3.53
CA ASP A 72 -14.64 -7.66 4.70
C ASP A 72 -14.52 -8.99 5.43
N CYS A 73 -13.50 -9.11 6.26
CA CYS A 73 -13.26 -10.37 6.96
C CYS A 73 -12.98 -10.15 8.45
#